data_c85d2a416ac328f61aabd01c65d166aa
#
_entry.id   c85d2a416ac328f61aabd01c65d166aa
#
_cell.length_a   1.000
_cell.length_b   1.000
_cell.length_c   1.000
_cell.angle_alpha   90.00
_cell.angle_beta   90.00
_cell.angle_gamma   90.00
#
_symmetry.space_group_name_H-M   'P 1'
#
loop_
_entity.id
_entity.type
_entity.pdbx_description
1 polymer ?
#
loop_
_entity_poly.entity_id
_entity_poly.type
_entity_poly.pdbx_seq_one_letter_code
_entity_poly.pdbx_strand_id
1 'polypeptide(L)'
;MDRMMTRRIAAGALALSLLAGGGVLAGCGSSSSSSETAAQTAANPPDMPANSIEALPAEEILAKSQATAKAATSVTVKGTITEGGVESSLDLVLGTNASEGTITTNGVELSTVFVDGKSYFKVSRDGWATLLGSGGAEGKAAGKEIDGLVGDKWLLLPADPGSLDDAGGLLGVTLAGLSGFFQKDFLLEGLLSPEGGATVKTTGDVNGTPVVFLEDAKGEYTLAIQTVGEPYPVQVKGGGANGSDAVTFTNWNAPVNVTAPTDVVDISELAKLGAESSG
;
A
#
# COMPACT_ATOMS: atom_id res chain seq x y z
N MET A 1 -13.65 -9.51 27.87
CA MET A 1 -13.29 -10.76 27.16
C MET A 1 -12.44 -10.36 25.98
N ASP A 2 -11.13 -10.27 26.27
CA ASP A 2 -10.12 -9.88 25.29
C ASP A 2 -9.84 -11.03 24.32
N ARG A 3 -9.98 -10.77 23.03
CA ARG A 3 -9.35 -11.58 22.00
C ARG A 3 -8.38 -10.69 21.19
N MET A 4 -7.19 -10.52 21.73
CA MET A 4 -6.02 -10.12 20.94
C MET A 4 -5.79 -11.17 19.84
N MET A 5 -6.00 -10.79 18.58
CA MET A 5 -5.53 -11.55 17.43
C MET A 5 -4.03 -11.33 17.28
N THR A 6 -3.26 -12.26 17.80
CA THR A 6 -1.81 -12.32 17.59
C THR A 6 -1.56 -12.86 16.17
N ARG A 7 -1.27 -11.99 15.21
CA ARG A 7 -0.76 -12.41 13.90
C ARG A 7 0.71 -12.77 14.07
N ARG A 8 1.03 -14.06 13.93
CA ARG A 8 2.40 -14.57 13.90
C ARG A 8 2.89 -14.56 12.46
N ILE A 9 3.87 -13.71 12.16
CA ILE A 9 4.69 -13.81 10.94
C ILE A 9 5.78 -14.84 11.24
N ALA A 10 5.73 -15.99 10.54
CA ALA A 10 6.73 -17.04 10.68
C ALA A 10 7.88 -16.80 9.71
N ALA A 11 9.07 -16.55 10.24
CA ALA A 11 10.31 -16.48 9.48
C ALA A 11 10.77 -17.89 9.05
N GLY A 12 10.91 -18.12 7.74
CA GLY A 12 11.57 -19.29 7.17
C GLY A 12 12.89 -18.88 6.54
N ALA A 13 14.01 -19.24 7.18
CA ALA A 13 15.34 -19.03 6.65
C ALA A 13 15.72 -20.15 5.67
N LEU A 14 16.17 -19.79 4.46
CA LEU A 14 16.95 -20.68 3.60
C LEU A 14 18.01 -19.86 2.84
N ALA A 15 19.23 -20.12 3.18
CA ALA A 15 20.43 -19.56 2.53
C ALA A 15 20.78 -20.37 1.27
N LEU A 16 21.14 -19.72 0.17
CA LEU A 16 22.09 -20.27 -0.79
C LEU A 16 22.82 -19.18 -1.57
N SER A 17 24.09 -19.44 -1.75
CA SER A 17 25.19 -18.56 -2.13
C SER A 17 25.48 -18.53 -3.64
N LEU A 18 26.14 -17.41 -4.06
CA LEU A 18 27.17 -17.26 -5.09
C LEU A 18 26.85 -17.52 -6.58
N LEU A 19 27.13 -16.53 -7.42
CA LEU A 19 28.30 -16.51 -8.29
C LEU A 19 28.45 -15.20 -9.08
N ALA A 20 29.69 -14.79 -9.19
CA ALA A 20 30.22 -13.62 -9.87
C ALA A 20 30.23 -13.77 -11.39
N GLY A 21 30.18 -12.67 -12.12
CA GLY A 21 30.45 -12.63 -13.56
C GLY A 21 30.47 -11.21 -14.10
N GLY A 22 31.68 -10.67 -14.32
CA GLY A 22 31.93 -9.36 -14.87
C GLY A 22 31.73 -9.29 -16.40
N GLY A 23 31.55 -8.08 -16.92
CA GLY A 23 31.51 -7.79 -18.35
C GLY A 23 31.42 -6.29 -18.63
N VAL A 24 32.56 -5.68 -18.86
CA VAL A 24 32.74 -4.33 -19.35
C VAL A 24 32.54 -4.32 -20.87
N LEU A 25 31.70 -3.47 -21.44
CA LEU A 25 31.88 -2.97 -22.81
C LEU A 25 31.36 -1.56 -22.93
N ALA A 26 32.29 -0.66 -23.25
CA ALA A 26 32.08 0.70 -23.70
C ALA A 26 31.51 0.72 -25.12
N GLY A 27 30.58 1.65 -25.40
CA GLY A 27 30.08 1.91 -26.74
C GLY A 27 29.48 3.31 -26.83
N CYS A 28 30.25 4.27 -27.33
CA CYS A 28 29.77 5.59 -27.75
C CYS A 28 28.92 5.48 -29.03
N GLY A 29 27.84 6.24 -29.10
CA GLY A 29 27.05 6.39 -30.33
C GLY A 29 26.03 7.50 -30.16
N SER A 30 26.34 8.67 -30.70
CA SER A 30 25.47 9.87 -30.77
C SER A 30 24.33 9.67 -31.76
N SER A 31 23.14 10.14 -31.44
CA SER A 31 22.31 11.00 -32.31
C SER A 31 20.90 11.24 -31.70
N SER A 32 20.68 12.48 -31.43
CA SER A 32 19.48 13.28 -31.25
C SER A 32 18.17 12.76 -31.87
N SER A 33 17.11 12.70 -31.07
CA SER A 33 15.80 13.26 -31.38
C SER A 33 15.02 13.51 -30.09
N SER A 34 14.75 14.76 -29.83
CA SER A 34 13.99 15.33 -28.74
C SER A 34 12.54 14.87 -28.80
N SER A 35 12.13 14.13 -27.79
CA SER A 35 10.76 14.11 -27.32
C SER A 35 10.82 14.56 -25.87
N GLU A 36 10.50 15.81 -25.63
CA GLU A 36 10.30 16.35 -24.28
C GLU A 36 9.08 15.66 -23.65
N THR A 37 9.33 14.51 -23.07
CA THR A 37 8.51 14.05 -21.97
C THR A 37 8.95 14.87 -20.79
N ALA A 38 8.09 15.76 -20.32
CA ALA A 38 8.31 16.51 -19.09
C ALA A 38 8.50 15.52 -17.96
N ALA A 39 9.73 15.11 -17.74
CA ALA A 39 10.16 14.53 -16.47
C ALA A 39 9.89 15.63 -15.44
N GLN A 40 8.87 15.46 -14.62
CA GLN A 40 8.74 16.21 -13.39
C GLN A 40 10.00 15.86 -12.58
N THR A 41 10.98 16.72 -12.71
CA THR A 41 12.13 16.78 -11.82
C THR A 41 11.54 16.91 -10.43
N ALA A 42 11.65 15.85 -9.62
CA ALA A 42 11.41 15.97 -8.21
C ALA A 42 12.28 17.12 -7.74
N ALA A 43 11.65 18.24 -7.39
CA ALA A 43 12.37 19.39 -6.87
C ALA A 43 13.17 18.87 -5.67
N ASN A 44 14.49 19.05 -5.70
CA ASN A 44 15.29 18.92 -4.48
C ASN A 44 14.53 19.67 -3.40
N PRO A 45 14.34 19.08 -2.22
CA PRO A 45 13.66 19.79 -1.14
C PRO A 45 14.35 21.15 -0.99
N PRO A 46 13.60 22.27 -1.04
CA PRO A 46 14.20 23.59 -0.82
C PRO A 46 14.92 23.55 0.53
N ASP A 47 15.86 24.43 0.77
CA ASP A 47 16.66 24.61 1.99
C ASP A 47 15.75 24.63 3.25
N MET A 48 15.18 23.48 3.61
CA MET A 48 14.39 23.32 4.82
C MET A 48 15.36 23.22 6.01
N PRO A 49 15.08 23.94 7.09
CA PRO A 49 15.93 23.86 8.27
C PRO A 49 15.95 22.44 8.84
N ALA A 50 17.11 22.04 9.37
CA ALA A 50 17.22 20.79 10.12
C ALA A 50 16.23 20.82 11.28
N ASN A 51 15.55 19.68 11.52
CA ASN A 51 14.58 19.55 12.61
C ASN A 51 15.19 18.95 13.88
N SER A 52 16.46 18.53 13.82
CA SER A 52 17.24 17.96 14.92
C SER A 52 16.60 16.71 15.58
N ILE A 53 15.73 16.01 14.84
CA ILE A 53 15.02 14.83 15.35
C ILE A 53 16.01 13.69 15.66
N GLU A 54 17.13 13.62 14.94
CA GLU A 54 18.18 12.61 15.09
C GLU A 54 18.86 12.63 16.48
N ALA A 55 18.70 13.72 17.22
CA ALA A 55 19.23 13.82 18.59
C ALA A 55 18.30 13.24 19.67
N LEU A 56 17.09 12.83 19.31
CA LEU A 56 16.09 12.29 20.21
C LEU A 56 16.24 10.77 20.38
N PRO A 57 15.71 10.20 21.46
CA PRO A 57 15.55 8.76 21.60
C PRO A 57 14.68 8.17 20.47
N ALA A 58 14.96 6.93 20.05
CA ALA A 58 14.27 6.29 18.94
C ALA A 58 12.73 6.28 19.05
N GLU A 59 12.22 5.98 20.24
CA GLU A 59 10.77 5.96 20.50
C GLU A 59 10.15 7.36 20.37
N GLU A 60 10.88 8.40 20.75
CA GLU A 60 10.40 9.77 20.60
C GLU A 60 10.42 10.21 19.13
N ILE A 61 11.45 9.82 18.38
CA ILE A 61 11.51 10.03 16.93
C ILE A 61 10.31 9.35 16.24
N LEU A 62 10.08 8.08 16.57
CA LEU A 62 8.96 7.30 16.03
C LEU A 62 7.60 7.97 16.34
N ALA A 63 7.37 8.31 17.61
CA ALA A 63 6.12 8.94 18.03
C ALA A 63 5.86 10.29 17.34
N LYS A 64 6.91 11.12 17.20
CA LYS A 64 6.81 12.41 16.46
C LYS A 64 6.47 12.16 14.99
N SER A 65 7.15 11.22 14.33
CA SER A 65 6.91 10.89 12.94
C SER A 65 5.49 10.36 12.71
N GLN A 66 5.02 9.44 13.56
CA GLN A 66 3.65 8.93 13.52
C GLN A 66 2.62 10.05 13.70
N ALA A 67 2.83 10.94 14.69
CA ALA A 67 1.95 12.07 14.94
C ALA A 67 1.90 13.03 13.73
N THR A 68 3.06 13.33 13.12
CA THR A 68 3.16 14.17 11.93
C THR A 68 2.45 13.53 10.73
N ALA A 69 2.68 12.23 10.49
CA ALA A 69 2.02 11.48 9.42
C ALA A 69 0.49 11.44 9.59
N LYS A 70 0.02 11.23 10.82
CA LYS A 70 -1.42 11.24 11.14
C LYS A 70 -2.05 12.61 10.91
N ALA A 71 -1.36 13.70 11.26
CA ALA A 71 -1.84 15.07 11.08
C ALA A 71 -1.84 15.52 9.60
N ALA A 72 -1.09 14.84 8.73
CA ALA A 72 -1.03 15.17 7.32
C ALA A 72 -2.38 14.99 6.62
N THR A 73 -2.70 15.90 5.69
CA THR A 73 -3.95 15.84 4.92
C THR A 73 -3.91 14.81 3.80
N SER A 74 -2.71 14.47 3.32
CA SER A 74 -2.52 13.48 2.25
C SER A 74 -1.10 12.94 2.20
N VAL A 75 -0.91 11.83 1.47
CA VAL A 75 0.37 11.21 1.16
C VAL A 75 0.26 10.36 -0.11
N THR A 76 1.31 10.30 -0.89
CA THR A 76 1.49 9.31 -1.96
C THR A 76 2.30 8.14 -1.41
N VAL A 77 1.79 6.92 -1.55
CA VAL A 77 2.39 5.66 -1.08
C VAL A 77 2.67 4.76 -2.26
N LYS A 78 3.94 4.41 -2.48
CA LYS A 78 4.36 3.53 -3.58
C LYS A 78 5.35 2.49 -3.09
N GLY A 79 5.18 1.25 -3.56
CA GLY A 79 6.14 0.20 -3.23
C GLY A 79 5.56 -1.19 -3.30
N THR A 80 6.24 -2.12 -2.65
CA THR A 80 5.83 -3.52 -2.54
C THR A 80 5.75 -3.94 -1.08
N ILE A 81 4.78 -4.78 -0.78
CA ILE A 81 4.61 -5.45 0.51
C ILE A 81 4.35 -6.92 0.28
N THR A 82 4.86 -7.78 1.15
CA THR A 82 4.63 -9.22 1.11
C THR A 82 3.91 -9.66 2.38
N GLU A 83 2.72 -10.16 2.25
CA GLU A 83 1.94 -10.71 3.36
C GLU A 83 1.54 -12.15 3.05
N GLY A 84 1.86 -13.07 3.97
CA GLY A 84 1.54 -14.49 3.81
C GLY A 84 2.20 -15.15 2.59
N GLY A 85 3.33 -14.60 2.08
CA GLY A 85 4.02 -15.07 0.88
C GLY A 85 3.43 -14.55 -0.43
N VAL A 86 2.46 -13.63 -0.37
CA VAL A 86 1.87 -12.96 -1.52
C VAL A 86 2.44 -11.55 -1.61
N GLU A 87 3.14 -11.26 -2.71
CA GLU A 87 3.65 -9.93 -3.01
C GLU A 87 2.52 -9.08 -3.60
N SER A 88 2.41 -7.85 -3.10
CA SER A 88 1.48 -6.85 -3.59
C SER A 88 2.22 -5.54 -3.85
N SER A 89 2.00 -4.93 -5.02
CA SER A 89 2.50 -3.60 -5.32
C SER A 89 1.43 -2.54 -5.06
N LEU A 90 1.86 -1.41 -4.54
CA LEU A 90 1.01 -0.27 -4.15
C LEU A 90 1.37 0.95 -4.99
N ASP A 91 0.39 1.66 -5.51
CA ASP A 91 0.49 3.01 -6.06
C ASP A 91 -0.76 3.78 -5.65
N LEU A 92 -0.68 4.46 -4.50
CA LEU A 92 -1.82 5.06 -3.82
C LEU A 92 -1.58 6.54 -3.56
N VAL A 93 -2.60 7.36 -3.77
CA VAL A 93 -2.70 8.73 -3.26
C VAL A 93 -3.79 8.74 -2.19
N LEU A 94 -3.39 8.90 -0.96
CA LEU A 94 -4.27 8.81 0.20
C LEU A 94 -4.50 10.19 0.80
N GLY A 95 -5.75 10.57 0.97
CA GLY A 95 -6.14 11.80 1.62
C GLY A 95 -7.16 11.56 2.73
N THR A 96 -7.46 12.61 3.50
CA THR A 96 -8.44 12.55 4.60
C THR A 96 -9.85 12.28 4.08
N ASN A 97 -10.23 12.91 2.96
CA ASN A 97 -11.59 12.84 2.42
C ASN A 97 -11.68 12.24 1.02
N ALA A 98 -10.54 11.99 0.39
CA ALA A 98 -10.47 11.41 -0.93
C ALA A 98 -9.17 10.64 -1.10
N SER A 99 -9.24 9.47 -1.74
CA SER A 99 -8.09 8.62 -2.04
C SER A 99 -8.32 7.93 -3.39
N GLU A 100 -7.24 7.66 -4.10
CA GLU A 100 -7.29 6.85 -5.32
C GLU A 100 -5.98 6.08 -5.50
N GLY A 101 -6.02 5.05 -6.32
CA GLY A 101 -4.81 4.33 -6.70
C GLY A 101 -5.06 2.91 -7.14
N THR A 102 -3.96 2.17 -7.24
CA THR A 102 -3.97 0.77 -7.65
C THR A 102 -3.18 -0.11 -6.68
N ILE A 103 -3.67 -1.31 -6.49
CA ILE A 103 -2.98 -2.40 -5.82
C ILE A 103 -2.92 -3.56 -6.80
N THR A 104 -1.73 -4.11 -7.04
CA THR A 104 -1.59 -5.32 -7.82
C THR A 104 -1.18 -6.46 -6.93
N THR A 105 -1.97 -7.51 -6.85
CA THR A 105 -1.70 -8.71 -6.06
C THR A 105 -2.02 -9.97 -6.85
N ASN A 106 -1.16 -10.99 -6.80
CA ASN A 106 -1.29 -12.21 -7.61
C ASN A 106 -1.49 -11.95 -9.13
N GLY A 107 -0.92 -10.84 -9.65
CA GLY A 107 -1.09 -10.44 -11.05
C GLY A 107 -2.45 -9.82 -11.38
N VAL A 108 -3.31 -9.60 -10.38
CA VAL A 108 -4.60 -8.91 -10.49
C VAL A 108 -4.44 -7.46 -10.07
N GLU A 109 -4.84 -6.55 -10.93
CA GLU A 109 -4.91 -5.12 -10.61
C GLU A 109 -6.28 -4.77 -10.02
N LEU A 110 -6.24 -4.10 -8.88
CA LEU A 110 -7.38 -3.52 -8.21
C LEU A 110 -7.23 -1.99 -8.24
N SER A 111 -8.10 -1.33 -8.98
CA SER A 111 -8.22 0.12 -8.94
C SER A 111 -9.20 0.53 -7.85
N THR A 112 -8.92 1.65 -7.19
CA THR A 112 -9.67 2.08 -6.02
C THR A 112 -9.89 3.58 -6.03
N VAL A 113 -11.07 3.98 -5.56
CA VAL A 113 -11.44 5.37 -5.37
C VAL A 113 -12.24 5.49 -4.07
N PHE A 114 -11.84 6.42 -3.21
CA PHE A 114 -12.62 6.86 -2.06
C PHE A 114 -12.90 8.34 -2.24
N VAL A 115 -14.15 8.73 -2.23
CA VAL A 115 -14.58 10.13 -2.36
C VAL A 115 -16.01 10.28 -1.84
N ASP A 116 -16.30 11.42 -1.19
CA ASP A 116 -17.62 11.73 -0.62
C ASP A 116 -18.15 10.64 0.33
N GLY A 117 -17.24 10.01 1.10
CA GLY A 117 -17.57 8.93 2.04
C GLY A 117 -17.97 7.61 1.38
N LYS A 118 -17.72 7.46 0.09
CA LYS A 118 -18.01 6.24 -0.69
C LYS A 118 -16.73 5.59 -1.17
N SER A 119 -16.68 4.27 -1.09
CA SER A 119 -15.56 3.45 -1.57
C SER A 119 -15.96 2.70 -2.83
N TYR A 120 -15.14 2.84 -3.86
CA TYR A 120 -15.33 2.20 -5.16
C TYR A 120 -14.14 1.31 -5.46
N PHE A 121 -14.43 0.14 -6.01
CA PHE A 121 -13.44 -0.84 -6.46
C PHE A 121 -13.67 -1.24 -7.90
N LYS A 122 -12.58 -1.45 -8.60
CA LYS A 122 -12.60 -2.09 -9.90
C LYS A 122 -11.50 -3.14 -9.94
N VAL A 123 -11.85 -4.34 -10.29
CA VAL A 123 -10.91 -5.44 -10.48
C VAL A 123 -10.69 -5.61 -11.97
N SER A 124 -9.44 -5.85 -12.37
CA SER A 124 -9.14 -6.18 -13.78
C SER A 124 -9.93 -7.42 -14.23
N ARG A 125 -10.22 -7.49 -15.52
CA ARG A 125 -10.99 -8.59 -16.12
C ARG A 125 -10.44 -9.96 -15.70
N ASP A 126 -11.33 -10.88 -15.38
CA ASP A 126 -11.03 -12.24 -14.89
C ASP A 126 -10.27 -12.27 -13.54
N GLY A 127 -10.13 -11.11 -12.90
CA GLY A 127 -9.38 -10.97 -11.65
C GLY A 127 -10.11 -11.56 -10.46
N TRP A 128 -11.44 -11.51 -10.42
CA TRP A 128 -12.22 -12.05 -9.31
C TRP A 128 -12.01 -13.55 -9.11
N ALA A 129 -11.93 -14.30 -10.23
CA ALA A 129 -11.64 -15.74 -10.17
C ALA A 129 -10.25 -16.04 -9.57
N THR A 130 -9.29 -15.14 -9.76
CA THR A 130 -7.95 -15.27 -9.18
C THR A 130 -7.95 -14.89 -7.70
N LEU A 131 -8.56 -13.75 -7.34
CA LEU A 131 -8.63 -13.27 -5.96
C LEU A 131 -9.39 -14.24 -5.04
N LEU A 132 -10.52 -14.75 -5.49
CA LEU A 132 -11.33 -15.71 -4.73
C LEU A 132 -10.83 -17.15 -4.87
N GLY A 133 -9.89 -17.40 -5.77
CA GLY A 133 -9.33 -18.72 -6.05
C GLY A 133 -8.59 -19.35 -4.87
N SER A 134 -8.16 -18.57 -3.88
CA SER A 134 -7.63 -19.07 -2.61
C SER A 134 -8.64 -19.92 -1.82
N GLY A 135 -9.95 -19.71 -2.03
CA GLY A 135 -11.04 -20.55 -1.53
C GLY A 135 -11.26 -21.85 -2.32
N GLY A 136 -10.36 -22.22 -3.24
CA GLY A 136 -10.45 -23.46 -4.04
C GLY A 136 -11.37 -23.35 -5.24
N ALA A 137 -11.98 -24.48 -5.63
CA ALA A 137 -12.82 -24.54 -6.83
C ALA A 137 -14.11 -23.72 -6.69
N GLU A 138 -14.69 -23.67 -5.52
CA GLU A 138 -15.90 -22.89 -5.23
C GLU A 138 -15.60 -21.39 -5.32
N GLY A 139 -14.49 -20.93 -4.74
CA GLY A 139 -14.05 -19.54 -4.86
C GLY A 139 -13.80 -19.09 -6.30
N LYS A 140 -13.16 -19.95 -7.11
CA LYS A 140 -12.96 -19.71 -8.55
C LYS A 140 -14.28 -19.62 -9.33
N ALA A 141 -15.25 -20.46 -9.00
CA ALA A 141 -16.55 -20.45 -9.64
C ALA A 141 -17.31 -19.14 -9.31
N ALA A 142 -17.35 -18.78 -8.03
CA ALA A 142 -17.95 -17.53 -7.56
C ALA A 142 -17.27 -16.30 -8.22
N GLY A 143 -15.94 -16.29 -8.31
CA GLY A 143 -15.20 -15.21 -8.96
C GLY A 143 -15.58 -15.04 -10.44
N LYS A 144 -15.72 -16.11 -11.19
CA LYS A 144 -16.18 -16.07 -12.59
C LYS A 144 -17.61 -15.54 -12.74
N GLU A 145 -18.47 -15.88 -11.81
CA GLU A 145 -19.84 -15.37 -11.80
C GLU A 145 -19.84 -13.84 -11.55
N ILE A 146 -19.04 -13.38 -10.60
CA ILE A 146 -18.86 -11.95 -10.32
C ILE A 146 -18.26 -11.24 -11.55
N ASP A 147 -17.21 -11.79 -12.17
CA ASP A 147 -16.64 -11.24 -13.41
C ASP A 147 -17.71 -11.07 -14.51
N GLY A 148 -18.63 -12.04 -14.63
CA GLY A 148 -19.74 -11.99 -15.56
C GLY A 148 -20.79 -10.92 -15.27
N LEU A 149 -21.04 -10.64 -14.00
CA LEU A 149 -22.04 -9.65 -13.55
C LEU A 149 -21.48 -8.21 -13.54
N VAL A 150 -20.24 -8.05 -13.07
CA VAL A 150 -19.61 -6.73 -12.91
C VAL A 150 -18.91 -6.28 -14.19
N GLY A 151 -18.22 -7.19 -14.86
CA GLY A 151 -17.42 -6.88 -16.05
C GLY A 151 -16.33 -5.84 -15.73
N ASP A 152 -16.28 -4.77 -16.52
CA ASP A 152 -15.33 -3.67 -16.37
C ASP A 152 -15.89 -2.49 -15.53
N LYS A 153 -16.96 -2.69 -14.77
CA LYS A 153 -17.59 -1.65 -13.96
C LYS A 153 -16.94 -1.49 -12.60
N TRP A 154 -17.17 -0.35 -12.00
CA TRP A 154 -16.82 -0.10 -10.62
C TRP A 154 -17.86 -0.72 -9.67
N LEU A 155 -17.41 -1.32 -8.59
CA LEU A 155 -18.24 -1.75 -7.48
C LEU A 155 -18.30 -0.64 -6.43
N LEU A 156 -19.49 -0.20 -6.08
CA LEU A 156 -19.72 0.63 -4.89
C LEU A 156 -19.86 -0.29 -3.68
N LEU A 157 -19.01 -0.06 -2.69
CA LEU A 157 -19.10 -0.75 -1.41
C LEU A 157 -20.12 -0.05 -0.49
N PRO A 158 -20.79 -0.80 0.39
CA PRO A 158 -21.65 -0.20 1.39
C PRO A 158 -20.82 0.65 2.36
N ALA A 159 -21.45 1.71 2.89
CA ALA A 159 -20.81 2.62 3.84
C ALA A 159 -20.43 1.92 5.17
N ASP A 160 -21.14 0.87 5.53
CA ASP A 160 -20.84 0.02 6.68
C ASP A 160 -20.21 -1.30 6.21
N PRO A 161 -18.89 -1.51 6.46
CA PRO A 161 -18.23 -2.76 6.12
C PRO A 161 -18.85 -4.00 6.79
N GLY A 162 -19.49 -3.83 7.95
CA GLY A 162 -20.20 -4.93 8.65
C GLY A 162 -21.40 -5.47 7.86
N SER A 163 -21.98 -4.66 6.96
CA SER A 163 -23.05 -5.14 6.08
C SER A 163 -22.53 -6.07 4.95
N LEU A 164 -21.22 -6.17 4.76
CA LEU A 164 -20.61 -7.15 3.87
C LEU A 164 -20.61 -8.57 4.45
N ASP A 165 -20.74 -8.72 5.77
CA ASP A 165 -20.93 -10.03 6.41
C ASP A 165 -22.25 -10.69 5.96
N ASP A 166 -23.28 -9.88 5.69
CA ASP A 166 -24.57 -10.33 5.15
C ASP A 166 -24.50 -10.64 3.64
N ALA A 167 -23.53 -10.08 2.91
CA ALA A 167 -23.31 -10.37 1.48
C ALA A 167 -22.67 -11.76 1.23
N GLY A 168 -22.47 -12.53 2.29
CA GLY A 168 -22.16 -13.96 2.26
C GLY A 168 -20.69 -14.32 2.01
N GLY A 169 -20.00 -14.75 3.05
CA GLY A 169 -18.81 -15.60 2.95
C GLY A 169 -17.53 -14.90 2.48
N LEU A 170 -16.84 -15.53 1.53
CA LEU A 170 -15.49 -15.18 1.09
C LEU A 170 -15.37 -13.78 0.47
N LEU A 171 -16.40 -13.31 -0.26
CA LEU A 171 -16.43 -12.00 -0.90
C LEU A 171 -16.43 -10.86 0.14
N GLY A 172 -17.29 -10.96 1.16
CA GLY A 172 -17.37 -9.96 2.22
C GLY A 172 -16.05 -9.81 2.98
N VAL A 173 -15.43 -10.92 3.36
CA VAL A 173 -14.12 -10.93 4.04
C VAL A 173 -13.02 -10.33 3.18
N THR A 174 -13.00 -10.65 1.88
CA THR A 174 -12.01 -10.12 0.94
C THR A 174 -12.15 -8.60 0.77
N LEU A 175 -13.36 -8.11 0.56
CA LEU A 175 -13.62 -6.68 0.37
C LEU A 175 -13.42 -5.87 1.65
N ALA A 176 -13.83 -6.41 2.81
CA ALA A 176 -13.58 -5.79 4.10
C ALA A 176 -12.07 -5.66 4.39
N GLY A 177 -11.30 -6.69 4.07
CA GLY A 177 -9.84 -6.65 4.19
C GLY A 177 -9.20 -5.59 3.30
N LEU A 178 -9.69 -5.45 2.06
CA LEU A 178 -9.17 -4.46 1.12
C LEU A 178 -9.57 -3.03 1.49
N SER A 179 -10.74 -2.81 2.09
CA SER A 179 -11.23 -1.45 2.40
C SER A 179 -10.32 -0.66 3.34
N GLY A 180 -9.58 -1.34 4.22
CA GLY A 180 -8.61 -0.71 5.12
C GLY A 180 -7.44 -0.05 4.39
N PHE A 181 -7.01 -0.58 3.24
CA PHE A 181 -5.87 -0.04 2.49
C PHE A 181 -6.13 1.37 1.89
N PHE A 182 -7.39 1.81 1.83
CA PHE A 182 -7.76 3.13 1.28
C PHE A 182 -7.94 4.19 2.34
N GLN A 183 -7.90 3.80 3.60
CA GLN A 183 -7.93 4.73 4.71
C GLN A 183 -6.49 5.07 5.10
N LYS A 184 -6.10 6.33 4.87
CA LYS A 184 -4.75 6.83 5.16
C LYS A 184 -4.25 6.41 6.53
N ASP A 185 -5.06 6.60 7.56
CA ASP A 185 -4.66 6.34 8.95
C ASP A 185 -4.47 4.85 9.21
N PHE A 186 -5.31 3.99 8.65
CA PHE A 186 -5.19 2.53 8.80
C PHE A 186 -3.92 1.99 8.14
N LEU A 187 -3.64 2.42 6.91
CA LEU A 187 -2.43 1.98 6.19
C LEU A 187 -1.17 2.48 6.88
N LEU A 188 -1.14 3.76 7.27
CA LEU A 188 0.01 4.34 7.97
C LEU A 188 0.25 3.69 9.34
N GLU A 189 -0.80 3.39 10.10
CA GLU A 189 -0.67 2.69 11.38
C GLU A 189 -0.03 1.31 11.18
N GLY A 190 -0.44 0.56 10.16
CA GLY A 190 0.15 -0.74 9.83
C GLY A 190 1.62 -0.65 9.40
N LEU A 191 1.96 0.34 8.56
CA LEU A 191 3.30 0.48 8.01
C LEU A 191 4.30 1.17 8.95
N LEU A 192 3.85 1.99 9.89
CA LEU A 192 4.72 2.79 10.75
C LEU A 192 4.83 2.23 12.19
N SER A 193 4.41 1.01 12.44
CA SER A 193 4.41 0.39 13.77
C SER A 193 5.36 -0.82 13.81
N PRO A 194 6.68 -0.58 14.08
CA PRO A 194 7.65 -1.65 14.20
C PRO A 194 7.34 -2.56 15.40
N GLU A 195 7.47 -3.87 15.23
CA GLU A 195 7.28 -4.84 16.30
C GLU A 195 8.42 -4.77 17.34
N GLY A 196 8.07 -4.65 18.61
CA GLY A 196 9.04 -4.72 19.72
C GLY A 196 9.82 -3.44 19.97
N GLY A 197 9.38 -2.30 19.43
CA GLY A 197 10.02 -1.00 19.60
C GLY A 197 11.02 -0.64 18.51
N ALA A 198 11.64 0.53 18.64
CA ALA A 198 12.58 1.05 17.65
C ALA A 198 13.92 1.44 18.28
N THR A 199 15.00 1.25 17.53
CA THR A 199 16.35 1.72 17.86
C THR A 199 16.87 2.62 16.75
N VAL A 200 17.65 3.67 17.10
CA VAL A 200 18.35 4.49 16.10
C VAL A 200 19.52 3.69 15.55
N LYS A 201 19.54 3.51 14.24
CA LYS A 201 20.65 2.84 13.55
C LYS A 201 21.73 3.84 13.12
N THR A 202 21.35 4.79 12.27
CA THR A 202 22.28 5.75 11.65
C THR A 202 21.51 6.89 10.99
N THR A 203 22.25 7.87 10.51
CA THR A 203 21.75 8.90 9.59
C THR A 203 22.21 8.61 8.17
N GLY A 204 21.50 9.11 7.17
CA GLY A 204 21.84 8.92 5.77
C GLY A 204 20.95 9.72 4.84
N ASP A 205 20.73 9.20 3.64
CA ASP A 205 19.93 9.81 2.59
C ASP A 205 19.03 8.78 1.90
N VAL A 206 17.81 9.17 1.58
CA VAL A 206 16.88 8.42 0.74
C VAL A 206 16.43 9.33 -0.41
N ASN A 207 16.88 9.03 -1.62
CA ASN A 207 16.54 9.79 -2.83
C ASN A 207 16.79 11.32 -2.71
N GLY A 208 17.90 11.72 -2.08
CA GLY A 208 18.28 13.11 -1.88
C GLY A 208 17.63 13.76 -0.63
N THR A 209 16.87 13.02 0.16
CA THR A 209 16.29 13.50 1.41
C THR A 209 17.11 13.02 2.59
N PRO A 210 17.70 13.92 3.41
CA PRO A 210 18.41 13.54 4.63
C PRO A 210 17.46 12.86 5.63
N VAL A 211 17.87 11.71 6.17
CA VAL A 211 17.02 10.89 7.07
C VAL A 211 17.79 10.36 8.27
N VAL A 212 17.03 10.03 9.32
CA VAL A 212 17.45 9.11 10.38
C VAL A 212 16.76 7.78 10.14
N PHE A 213 17.51 6.67 10.26
CA PHE A 213 16.98 5.32 10.17
C PHE A 213 16.68 4.78 11.56
N LEU A 214 15.49 4.25 11.73
CA LEU A 214 15.08 3.45 12.89
C LEU A 214 14.98 1.99 12.46
N GLU A 215 15.44 1.06 13.31
CA GLU A 215 15.23 -0.36 13.14
C GLU A 215 14.36 -0.92 14.26
N ASP A 216 13.59 -1.97 13.95
CA ASP A 216 12.92 -2.75 14.98
C ASP A 216 13.94 -3.58 15.81
N ALA A 217 13.47 -4.20 16.88
CA ALA A 217 14.32 -4.98 17.78
C ALA A 217 14.98 -6.21 17.11
N LYS A 218 14.45 -6.66 15.97
CA LYS A 218 14.96 -7.81 15.21
C LYS A 218 15.86 -7.43 14.03
N GLY A 219 15.87 -6.14 13.63
CA GLY A 219 16.56 -5.66 12.44
C GLY A 219 15.89 -6.12 11.12
N GLU A 220 14.63 -6.55 11.20
CA GLU A 220 13.84 -7.01 10.05
C GLU A 220 13.07 -5.86 9.38
N TYR A 221 12.95 -4.74 10.07
CA TYR A 221 12.21 -3.56 9.64
C TYR A 221 13.08 -2.31 9.81
N THR A 222 13.07 -1.44 8.81
CA THR A 222 13.76 -0.16 8.83
C THR A 222 12.82 0.95 8.39
N LEU A 223 12.70 1.99 9.20
CA LEU A 223 11.93 3.20 8.89
C LEU A 223 12.89 4.37 8.71
N ALA A 224 12.84 5.02 7.56
CA ALA A 224 13.57 6.26 7.28
C ALA A 224 12.66 7.46 7.53
N ILE A 225 13.10 8.38 8.38
CA ILE A 225 12.36 9.60 8.75
C ILE A 225 13.22 10.82 8.38
N GLN A 226 12.64 11.79 7.69
CA GLN A 226 13.39 12.97 7.27
C GLN A 226 13.84 13.84 8.45
N THR A 227 15.05 14.38 8.35
CA THR A 227 15.68 15.24 9.35
C THR A 227 15.62 16.73 9.03
N VAL A 228 14.88 17.09 7.97
CA VAL A 228 14.64 18.48 7.56
C VAL A 228 13.15 18.76 7.46
N GLY A 229 12.71 19.94 7.83
CA GLY A 229 11.30 20.32 7.88
C GLY A 229 10.51 19.49 8.90
N GLU A 230 9.30 19.06 8.53
CA GLU A 230 8.49 18.19 9.39
C GLU A 230 9.01 16.74 9.33
N PRO A 231 9.02 15.98 10.44
CA PRO A 231 9.61 14.63 10.51
C PRO A 231 8.72 13.56 9.85
N TYR A 232 8.47 13.72 8.57
CA TYR A 232 7.69 12.74 7.82
C TYR A 232 8.46 11.44 7.59
N PRO A 233 7.77 10.27 7.61
CA PRO A 233 8.31 9.04 7.05
C PRO A 233 8.63 9.23 5.56
N VAL A 234 9.75 8.69 5.11
CA VAL A 234 10.19 8.72 3.72
C VAL A 234 10.14 7.33 3.10
N GLN A 235 10.53 6.33 3.86
CA GLN A 235 10.57 4.95 3.39
C GLN A 235 10.46 3.98 4.55
N VAL A 236 9.76 2.87 4.29
CA VAL A 236 9.81 1.66 5.10
C VAL A 236 10.46 0.56 4.27
N LYS A 237 11.36 -0.20 4.88
CA LYS A 237 11.92 -1.43 4.34
C LYS A 237 11.78 -2.56 5.33
N GLY A 238 11.56 -3.76 4.84
CA GLY A 238 11.46 -4.95 5.69
C GLY A 238 10.30 -5.83 5.26
N GLY A 239 10.18 -7.01 5.85
CA GLY A 239 9.23 -8.00 5.39
C GLY A 239 9.69 -8.67 4.08
N GLY A 240 8.78 -9.40 3.43
CA GLY A 240 9.07 -10.14 2.21
C GLY A 240 10.09 -11.25 2.36
N ALA A 241 10.39 -11.93 1.25
CA ALA A 241 11.49 -12.87 1.19
C ALA A 241 12.82 -12.08 1.18
N ASN A 242 13.62 -12.22 2.23
CA ASN A 242 14.91 -11.52 2.40
C ASN A 242 14.82 -9.99 2.64
N GLY A 243 13.74 -9.48 3.23
CA GLY A 243 13.60 -8.04 3.48
C GLY A 243 13.47 -7.20 2.21
N SER A 244 12.90 -7.77 1.16
CA SER A 244 12.78 -7.13 -0.16
C SER A 244 11.69 -6.07 -0.24
N ASP A 245 10.77 -6.04 0.71
CA ASP A 245 9.69 -5.07 0.73
C ASP A 245 10.22 -3.65 0.93
N ALA A 246 9.71 -2.74 0.14
CA ALA A 246 10.03 -1.33 0.25
C ALA A 246 8.82 -0.48 -0.12
N VAL A 247 8.41 0.39 0.78
CA VAL A 247 7.34 1.35 0.58
C VAL A 247 7.89 2.75 0.79
N THR A 248 7.65 3.64 -0.16
CA THR A 248 8.05 5.05 -0.13
C THR A 248 6.85 5.95 0.08
N PHE A 249 7.06 7.02 0.83
CA PHE A 249 6.08 8.05 1.13
C PHE A 249 6.56 9.37 0.55
N THR A 250 5.71 10.01 -0.26
CA THR A 250 6.03 11.27 -0.92
C THR A 250 4.80 12.19 -0.94
N ASN A 251 4.99 13.42 -1.41
CA ASN A 251 3.89 14.37 -1.64
C ASN A 251 2.97 14.58 -0.42
N TRP A 252 3.56 14.63 0.78
CA TRP A 252 2.83 14.95 2.00
C TRP A 252 2.10 16.28 1.89
N ASN A 253 0.81 16.29 2.29
CA ASN A 253 -0.08 17.46 2.23
C ASN A 253 -0.34 18.02 0.83
N ALA A 254 -0.01 17.28 -0.24
CA ALA A 254 -0.37 17.69 -1.60
C ALA A 254 -1.89 17.64 -1.80
N PRO A 255 -2.49 18.56 -2.57
CA PRO A 255 -3.91 18.50 -2.88
C PRO A 255 -4.28 17.16 -3.56
N VAL A 256 -5.35 16.54 -3.10
CA VAL A 256 -5.91 15.31 -3.68
C VAL A 256 -7.22 15.67 -4.38
N ASN A 257 -7.26 15.44 -5.70
CA ASN A 257 -8.42 15.73 -6.53
C ASN A 257 -8.93 14.44 -7.16
N VAL A 258 -9.95 13.85 -6.55
CA VAL A 258 -10.53 12.58 -6.98
C VAL A 258 -11.96 12.81 -7.45
N THR A 259 -12.34 12.13 -8.52
CA THR A 259 -13.70 12.18 -9.06
C THR A 259 -14.35 10.81 -8.94
N ALA A 260 -15.60 10.79 -8.46
CA ALA A 260 -16.36 9.56 -8.36
C ALA A 260 -16.52 8.88 -9.75
N PRO A 261 -16.37 7.56 -9.86
CA PRO A 261 -16.61 6.83 -11.10
C PRO A 261 -18.08 6.92 -11.54
N THR A 262 -18.34 6.81 -12.85
CA THR A 262 -19.67 6.94 -13.42
C THR A 262 -20.33 5.60 -13.78
N ASP A 263 -19.55 4.56 -14.10
CA ASP A 263 -20.08 3.23 -14.44
C ASP A 263 -19.95 2.31 -13.22
N VAL A 264 -20.98 2.36 -12.36
CA VAL A 264 -20.96 1.79 -11.01
C VAL A 264 -22.08 0.76 -10.85
N VAL A 265 -21.77 -0.36 -10.21
CA VAL A 265 -22.73 -1.35 -9.71
C VAL A 265 -22.69 -1.33 -8.18
N ASP A 266 -23.82 -1.23 -7.54
CA ASP A 266 -23.91 -1.35 -6.08
C ASP A 266 -23.84 -2.83 -5.68
N ILE A 267 -22.93 -3.16 -4.77
CA ILE A 267 -22.76 -4.55 -4.33
C ILE A 267 -24.03 -5.11 -3.64
N SER A 268 -24.81 -4.26 -3.01
CA SER A 268 -26.08 -4.67 -2.40
C SER A 268 -27.11 -5.10 -3.43
N GLU A 269 -27.02 -4.66 -4.69
CA GLU A 269 -27.86 -5.15 -5.79
C GLU A 269 -27.41 -6.53 -6.26
N LEU A 270 -26.09 -6.79 -6.28
CA LEU A 270 -25.56 -8.12 -6.62
C LEU A 270 -25.98 -9.18 -5.59
N ALA A 271 -25.97 -8.84 -4.31
CA ALA A 271 -26.41 -9.73 -3.24
C ALA A 271 -27.89 -10.15 -3.40
N LYS A 272 -28.76 -9.26 -3.85
CA LYS A 272 -30.18 -9.55 -4.11
C LYS A 272 -30.34 -10.51 -5.30
N LEU A 273 -29.60 -10.31 -6.39
CA LEU A 273 -29.65 -11.18 -7.58
C LEU A 273 -29.18 -12.60 -7.26
N GLY A 274 -28.15 -12.76 -6.42
CA GLY A 274 -27.66 -14.05 -5.94
C GLY A 274 -28.70 -14.80 -5.09
N ALA A 275 -29.45 -14.10 -4.26
CA ALA A 275 -30.52 -14.69 -3.44
C ALA A 275 -31.72 -15.17 -4.28
N GLU A 276 -32.07 -14.46 -5.33
CA GLU A 276 -33.19 -14.84 -6.23
C GLU A 276 -32.84 -16.05 -7.14
N SER A 277 -31.59 -16.27 -7.43
CA SER A 277 -31.14 -17.40 -8.25
C SER A 277 -31.04 -18.71 -7.48
N SER A 278 -31.11 -18.67 -6.12
CA SER A 278 -30.97 -19.82 -5.24
C SER A 278 -32.32 -20.37 -4.71
N GLY A 279 -33.45 -19.77 -5.09
CA GLY A 279 -34.81 -20.17 -4.74
C GLY A 279 -35.52 -20.88 -5.89
#